data_e629cf0832bc826af56fb4b903b072ce
#
_entry.id   e629cf0832bc826af56fb4b903b072ce
#
_cell.length_a   1.000
_cell.length_b   1.000
_cell.length_c   1.000
_cell.angle_alpha   90.00
_cell.angle_beta   90.00
_cell.angle_gamma   90.00
#
_symmetry.space_group_name_H-M   'P 1'
#
loop_
_entity.id
_entity.type
_entity.pdbx_description
1 polymer ?
#
loop_
_entity_poly.entity_id
_entity_poly.type
_entity_poly.pdbx_seq_one_letter_code
_entity_poly.pdbx_strand_id
1 'polypeptide(L)'
;MLPIHKLIWHEWRERQAPERVPEPEAMVDPEQIRAYVKAYEWGGPTSALQLYHLTQLARMIRPGDTVVDLACGPGPLLLELAPLFPDCRFIGADLSQPMLDALAEAAAQRGLHNIETLREDIRELPSLPQGSVDMVITTSALHHLPDLACLEQVFQRVERLLKPDGGLYVFDFGLVRSPRARALLVADVARKAQAVTAVDYEHSLNAAFPVDEVAARARRTLARPLVVRSSRFIDFFYFIRTPDRREPAPGVLAYVQAMRTRCDLSIRAEALMLQKLQMLR
;
A
#
# COMPACT_ATOMS: atom_id res chain seq x y z
N MET A 1 13.98 -18.24 -5.15
CA MET A 1 12.51 -18.34 -5.27
C MET A 1 11.95 -18.69 -3.91
N LEU A 2 10.95 -17.96 -3.44
CA LEU A 2 10.31 -18.15 -2.14
C LEU A 2 9.67 -19.54 -2.06
N PRO A 3 9.98 -20.36 -1.04
CA PRO A 3 9.43 -21.70 -0.92
C PRO A 3 8.00 -21.68 -0.37
N ILE A 4 7.03 -21.32 -1.23
CA ILE A 4 5.61 -21.11 -0.86
C ILE A 4 5.02 -22.30 -0.10
N HIS A 5 5.34 -23.54 -0.51
CA HIS A 5 4.85 -24.74 0.18
C HIS A 5 5.32 -24.83 1.64
N LYS A 6 6.57 -24.38 1.94
CA LYS A 6 7.09 -24.32 3.31
C LYS A 6 6.41 -23.23 4.12
N LEU A 7 6.15 -22.06 3.50
CA LEU A 7 5.40 -20.99 4.13
C LEU A 7 4.02 -21.47 4.57
N ILE A 8 3.26 -22.05 3.64
CA ILE A 8 1.91 -22.57 3.91
C ILE A 8 1.96 -23.63 5.01
N TRP A 9 2.91 -24.58 4.93
CA TRP A 9 3.04 -25.64 5.91
C TRP A 9 3.34 -25.12 7.31
N HIS A 10 4.26 -24.16 7.45
CA HIS A 10 4.57 -23.55 8.74
C HIS A 10 3.39 -22.76 9.29
N GLU A 11 2.72 -21.97 8.46
CA GLU A 11 1.58 -21.16 8.86
C GLU A 11 0.40 -22.00 9.34
N TRP A 12 0.09 -23.10 8.65
CA TRP A 12 -1.02 -23.98 9.04
C TRP A 12 -0.79 -24.78 10.32
N ARG A 13 0.47 -25.01 10.67
CA ARG A 13 0.81 -25.69 11.93
C ARG A 13 0.74 -24.76 13.14
N GLU A 14 0.86 -23.47 12.92
CA GLU A 14 0.80 -22.48 14.00
C GLU A 14 -0.66 -22.20 14.36
N ARG A 15 -1.00 -22.45 15.62
CA ARG A 15 -2.38 -22.28 16.11
C ARG A 15 -2.62 -20.95 16.79
N GLN A 16 -1.57 -20.32 17.30
CA GLN A 16 -1.66 -19.07 18.03
C GLN A 16 -1.01 -17.96 17.21
N ALA A 17 -1.70 -16.83 17.12
CA ALA A 17 -1.08 -15.62 16.59
C ALA A 17 -0.05 -15.09 17.62
N PRO A 18 1.12 -14.64 17.18
CA PRO A 18 2.06 -13.98 18.07
C PRO A 18 1.46 -12.65 18.56
N GLU A 19 1.96 -12.16 19.66
CA GLU A 19 1.70 -10.79 20.08
C GLU A 19 2.24 -9.84 19.01
N ARG A 20 1.43 -8.84 18.67
CA ARG A 20 1.81 -7.77 17.75
C ARG A 20 2.86 -6.88 18.40
N VAL A 21 3.92 -6.56 17.69
CA VAL A 21 4.94 -5.60 18.12
C VAL A 21 4.81 -4.33 17.29
N PRO A 22 4.20 -3.26 17.83
CA PRO A 22 4.08 -2.00 17.10
C PRO A 22 5.46 -1.43 16.73
N GLU A 23 5.51 -0.75 15.60
CA GLU A 23 6.68 0.02 15.17
C GLU A 23 6.40 1.54 15.21
N PRO A 24 7.43 2.40 15.09
CA PRO A 24 7.23 3.85 15.08
C PRO A 24 6.24 4.29 13.99
N GLU A 25 5.34 5.22 14.34
CA GLU A 25 4.32 5.73 13.39
C GLU A 25 4.93 6.54 12.24
N ALA A 26 6.13 7.06 12.40
CA ALA A 26 6.80 7.86 11.37
C ALA A 26 8.25 7.42 11.18
N MET A 27 8.65 7.22 9.94
CA MET A 27 10.05 6.99 9.56
C MET A 27 10.75 8.35 9.43
N VAL A 28 11.80 8.56 10.23
CA VAL A 28 12.57 9.81 10.25
C VAL A 28 14.07 9.62 10.03
N ASP A 29 14.55 8.39 10.10
CA ASP A 29 15.96 8.09 9.90
C ASP A 29 16.35 8.26 8.41
N PRO A 30 17.38 9.08 8.11
CA PRO A 30 17.76 9.35 6.71
C PRO A 30 18.28 8.12 5.95
N GLU A 31 18.87 7.13 6.63
CA GLU A 31 19.35 5.92 5.97
C GLU A 31 18.18 5.02 5.58
N GLN A 32 17.22 4.84 6.49
CA GLN A 32 15.98 4.12 6.22
C GLN A 32 15.21 4.76 5.07
N ILE A 33 15.04 6.10 5.06
CA ILE A 33 14.36 6.84 4.00
C ILE A 33 15.04 6.60 2.64
N ARG A 34 16.37 6.72 2.57
CA ARG A 34 17.12 6.48 1.32
C ARG A 34 16.96 5.03 0.83
N ALA A 35 17.02 4.07 1.75
CA ALA A 35 16.83 2.65 1.40
C ALA A 35 15.41 2.37 0.92
N TYR A 36 14.41 3.00 1.55
CA TYR A 36 13.01 2.91 1.14
C TYR A 36 12.79 3.48 -0.25
N VAL A 37 13.23 4.70 -0.52
CA VAL A 37 13.16 5.33 -1.86
C VAL A 37 13.80 4.42 -2.91
N LYS A 38 15.01 3.91 -2.63
CA LYS A 38 15.71 3.01 -3.55
C LYS A 38 14.97 1.69 -3.80
N ALA A 39 14.29 1.14 -2.79
CA ALA A 39 13.51 -0.09 -2.95
C ALA A 39 12.32 0.08 -3.93
N TYR A 40 11.84 1.30 -4.12
CA TYR A 40 10.74 1.64 -5.03
C TYR A 40 11.21 2.08 -6.44
N GLU A 41 12.51 2.14 -6.71
CA GLU A 41 13.00 2.33 -8.08
C GLU A 41 12.58 1.15 -8.98
N TRP A 42 12.25 1.47 -10.24
CA TRP A 42 11.88 0.44 -11.22
C TRP A 42 13.03 -0.56 -11.46
N GLY A 43 12.71 -1.84 -11.43
CA GLY A 43 13.66 -2.94 -11.39
C GLY A 43 14.02 -3.39 -9.97
N GLY A 44 13.63 -2.62 -8.96
CA GLY A 44 13.79 -2.95 -7.55
C GLY A 44 12.78 -3.99 -7.03
N PRO A 45 12.90 -4.36 -5.74
CA PRO A 45 12.13 -5.45 -5.14
C PRO A 45 10.62 -5.19 -5.07
N THR A 46 10.18 -3.92 -5.10
CA THR A 46 8.76 -3.55 -5.03
C THR A 46 8.08 -3.44 -6.40
N SER A 47 8.82 -3.57 -7.51
CA SER A 47 8.29 -3.32 -8.86
C SER A 47 7.09 -4.20 -9.23
N ALA A 48 7.07 -5.46 -8.79
CA ALA A 48 5.92 -6.34 -9.02
C ALA A 48 4.65 -5.83 -8.33
N LEU A 49 4.80 -5.31 -7.12
CA LEU A 49 3.73 -4.74 -6.33
C LEU A 49 3.26 -3.40 -6.91
N GLN A 50 4.18 -2.55 -7.36
CA GLN A 50 3.85 -1.30 -8.06
C GLN A 50 3.02 -1.56 -9.32
N LEU A 51 3.44 -2.51 -10.19
CA LEU A 51 2.65 -2.92 -11.37
C LEU A 51 1.25 -3.37 -10.99
N TYR A 52 1.15 -4.11 -9.87
CA TYR A 52 -0.13 -4.56 -9.36
C TYR A 52 -1.02 -3.38 -8.95
N HIS A 53 -0.51 -2.46 -8.11
CA HIS A 53 -1.27 -1.28 -7.65
C HIS A 53 -1.74 -0.41 -8.81
N LEU A 54 -0.85 -0.09 -9.76
CA LEU A 54 -1.21 0.69 -10.95
C LEU A 54 -2.34 0.03 -11.75
N THR A 55 -2.31 -1.29 -11.91
CA THR A 55 -3.35 -2.03 -12.61
C THR A 55 -4.71 -1.94 -11.90
N GLN A 56 -4.73 -1.98 -10.56
CA GLN A 56 -5.96 -1.83 -9.78
C GLN A 56 -6.49 -0.40 -9.85
N LEU A 57 -5.63 0.58 -9.61
CA LEU A 57 -5.99 2.00 -9.55
C LEU A 57 -6.42 2.57 -10.91
N ALA A 58 -5.93 1.99 -12.02
CA ALA A 58 -6.41 2.30 -13.36
C ALA A 58 -7.94 2.14 -13.55
N ARG A 59 -8.57 1.31 -12.73
CA ARG A 59 -10.02 1.06 -12.73
C ARG A 59 -10.78 1.90 -11.70
N MET A 60 -10.06 2.60 -10.84
CA MET A 60 -10.64 3.29 -9.69
C MET A 60 -10.55 4.81 -9.80
N ILE A 61 -9.46 5.35 -10.33
CA ILE A 61 -9.25 6.80 -10.50
C ILE A 61 -9.95 7.26 -11.78
N ARG A 62 -10.77 8.30 -11.68
CA ARG A 62 -11.45 8.98 -12.80
C ARG A 62 -10.75 10.30 -13.13
N PRO A 63 -10.81 10.80 -14.37
CA PRO A 63 -10.34 12.14 -14.70
C PRO A 63 -11.00 13.21 -13.81
N GLY A 64 -10.22 14.14 -13.28
CA GLY A 64 -10.67 15.20 -12.39
C GLY A 64 -10.85 14.80 -10.92
N ASP A 65 -10.53 13.56 -10.54
CA ASP A 65 -10.59 13.12 -9.15
C ASP A 65 -9.58 13.88 -8.26
N THR A 66 -9.99 14.20 -7.03
CA THR A 66 -9.08 14.50 -5.92
C THR A 66 -8.74 13.20 -5.22
N VAL A 67 -7.46 12.82 -5.29
CA VAL A 67 -6.91 11.56 -4.77
C VAL A 67 -6.04 11.85 -3.57
N VAL A 68 -6.29 11.22 -2.43
CA VAL A 68 -5.47 11.34 -1.21
C VAL A 68 -4.78 10.00 -0.94
N ASP A 69 -3.46 10.03 -0.78
CA ASP A 69 -2.65 8.88 -0.36
C ASP A 69 -2.27 9.07 1.11
N LEU A 70 -2.78 8.18 1.96
CA LEU A 70 -2.60 8.24 3.41
C LEU A 70 -1.32 7.51 3.83
N ALA A 71 -0.48 8.20 4.60
CA ALA A 71 0.87 7.78 4.96
C ALA A 71 1.67 7.41 3.69
N CYS A 72 1.73 8.38 2.77
CA CYS A 72 2.25 8.20 1.43
C CYS A 72 3.77 7.96 1.38
N GLY A 73 4.49 8.23 2.48
CA GLY A 73 5.94 8.23 2.50
C GLY A 73 6.52 9.18 1.42
N PRO A 74 7.54 8.75 0.66
CA PRO A 74 8.12 9.53 -0.44
C PRO A 74 7.26 9.45 -1.72
N GLY A 75 6.01 9.00 -1.62
CA GLY A 75 5.01 9.02 -2.66
C GLY A 75 5.31 8.19 -3.92
N PRO A 76 5.90 7.01 -3.84
CA PRO A 76 6.30 6.27 -5.04
C PRO A 76 5.11 5.99 -5.97
N LEU A 77 3.93 5.73 -5.39
CA LEU A 77 2.72 5.48 -6.14
C LEU A 77 2.15 6.77 -6.76
N LEU A 78 2.19 7.88 -6.04
CA LEU A 78 1.75 9.19 -6.54
C LEU A 78 2.61 9.66 -7.72
N LEU A 79 3.93 9.46 -7.65
CA LEU A 79 4.86 9.82 -8.71
C LEU A 79 4.62 9.05 -10.02
N GLU A 80 4.02 7.87 -9.94
CA GLU A 80 3.64 7.07 -11.12
C GLU A 80 2.21 7.37 -11.59
N LEU A 81 1.29 7.70 -10.68
CA LEU A 81 -0.10 8.00 -11.04
C LEU A 81 -0.27 9.41 -11.61
N ALA A 82 0.41 10.41 -11.07
CA ALA A 82 0.23 11.81 -11.45
C ALA A 82 0.41 12.09 -12.96
N PRO A 83 1.44 11.55 -13.65
CA PRO A 83 1.58 11.73 -15.09
C PRO A 83 0.55 10.96 -15.91
N LEU A 84 -0.06 9.92 -15.35
CA LEU A 84 -1.10 9.12 -16.01
C LEU A 84 -2.50 9.74 -15.91
N PHE A 85 -2.69 10.63 -14.94
CA PHE A 85 -3.95 11.33 -14.66
C PHE A 85 -3.68 12.82 -14.47
N PRO A 86 -3.29 13.56 -15.54
CA PRO A 86 -2.87 14.95 -15.44
C PRO A 86 -3.99 15.91 -14.97
N ASP A 87 -5.26 15.52 -15.17
CA ASP A 87 -6.42 16.29 -14.73
C ASP A 87 -6.82 16.04 -13.27
N CYS A 88 -6.17 15.07 -12.60
CA CYS A 88 -6.41 14.76 -11.19
C CYS A 88 -5.53 15.61 -10.28
N ARG A 89 -6.02 15.87 -9.08
CA ARG A 89 -5.26 16.46 -7.97
C ARG A 89 -4.86 15.33 -7.02
N PHE A 90 -3.56 15.18 -6.77
CA PHE A 90 -3.02 14.20 -5.85
C PHE A 90 -2.52 14.89 -4.57
N ILE A 91 -2.86 14.33 -3.41
CA ILE A 91 -2.44 14.82 -2.09
C ILE A 91 -1.76 13.67 -1.36
N GLY A 92 -0.47 13.80 -1.08
CA GLY A 92 0.26 12.87 -0.23
C GLY A 92 0.24 13.37 1.22
N ALA A 93 -0.40 12.63 2.10
CA ALA A 93 -0.45 12.92 3.53
C ALA A 93 0.48 11.99 4.31
N ASP A 94 1.37 12.54 5.15
CA ASP A 94 2.29 11.76 5.99
C ASP A 94 2.67 12.55 7.25
N LEU A 95 3.10 11.85 8.32
CA LEU A 95 3.65 12.47 9.53
C LEU A 95 5.12 12.88 9.36
N SER A 96 5.85 12.20 8.50
CA SER A 96 7.29 12.38 8.29
C SER A 96 7.56 13.52 7.31
N GLN A 97 8.02 14.66 7.82
CA GLN A 97 8.43 15.78 6.96
C GLN A 97 9.55 15.39 5.97
N PRO A 98 10.61 14.63 6.38
CA PRO A 98 11.63 14.19 5.43
C PRO A 98 11.10 13.33 4.28
N MET A 99 10.06 12.51 4.50
CA MET A 99 9.39 11.76 3.45
C MET A 99 8.64 12.67 2.48
N LEU A 100 7.91 13.65 3.00
CA LEU A 100 7.19 14.63 2.18
C LEU A 100 8.13 15.52 1.38
N ASP A 101 9.28 15.90 1.95
CA ASP A 101 10.32 16.65 1.26
C ASP A 101 10.88 15.82 0.08
N ALA A 102 11.12 14.53 0.28
CA ALA A 102 11.56 13.63 -0.79
C ALA A 102 10.51 13.49 -1.91
N LEU A 103 9.21 13.42 -1.55
CA LEU A 103 8.11 13.44 -2.53
C LEU A 103 8.09 14.73 -3.33
N ALA A 104 8.16 15.87 -2.64
CA ALA A 104 8.12 17.21 -3.28
C ALA A 104 9.32 17.41 -4.23
N GLU A 105 10.52 17.01 -3.80
CA GLU A 105 11.73 17.06 -4.64
C GLU A 105 11.59 16.17 -5.89
N ALA A 106 11.17 14.91 -5.71
CA ALA A 106 10.99 14.00 -6.83
C ALA A 106 9.89 14.45 -7.80
N ALA A 107 8.81 15.03 -7.31
CA ALA A 107 7.75 15.62 -8.13
C ALA A 107 8.28 16.80 -8.96
N ALA A 108 9.03 17.72 -8.33
CA ALA A 108 9.64 18.85 -9.00
C ALA A 108 10.64 18.42 -10.08
N GLN A 109 11.50 17.45 -9.79
CA GLN A 109 12.46 16.88 -10.76
C GLN A 109 11.77 16.25 -11.98
N ARG A 110 10.57 15.68 -11.80
CA ARG A 110 9.77 15.08 -12.88
C ARG A 110 8.82 16.08 -13.56
N GLY A 111 8.79 17.35 -13.13
CA GLY A 111 7.88 18.38 -13.65
C GLY A 111 6.39 18.08 -13.37
N LEU A 112 6.09 17.41 -12.28
CA LEU A 112 4.72 17.10 -11.85
C LEU A 112 4.17 18.26 -11.03
N HIS A 113 3.07 18.84 -11.47
CA HIS A 113 2.46 20.02 -10.85
C HIS A 113 1.11 19.73 -10.16
N ASN A 114 0.67 18.49 -10.24
CA ASN A 114 -0.60 18.04 -9.70
C ASN A 114 -0.45 17.15 -8.44
N ILE A 115 0.70 17.25 -7.76
CA ILE A 115 0.97 16.61 -6.46
C ILE A 115 1.16 17.69 -5.41
N GLU A 116 0.45 17.55 -4.29
CA GLU A 116 0.57 18.36 -3.09
C GLU A 116 0.98 17.49 -1.91
N THR A 117 1.73 18.03 -0.95
CA THR A 117 2.11 17.35 0.28
C THR A 117 1.38 17.95 1.47
N LEU A 118 0.97 17.10 2.41
CA LEU A 118 0.24 17.49 3.61
C LEU A 118 0.82 16.79 4.83
N ARG A 119 1.44 17.55 5.74
CA ARG A 119 1.97 17.00 6.99
C ARG A 119 0.90 16.96 8.06
N GLU A 120 0.12 15.90 8.09
CA GLU A 120 -0.98 15.71 9.04
C GLU A 120 -1.12 14.24 9.44
N ASP A 121 -1.70 14.03 10.61
CA ASP A 121 -2.09 12.71 11.08
C ASP A 121 -3.27 12.18 10.25
N ILE A 122 -3.13 10.98 9.70
CA ILE A 122 -4.15 10.34 8.86
C ILE A 122 -5.44 10.02 9.64
N ARG A 123 -5.41 10.06 10.97
CA ARG A 123 -6.59 9.94 11.84
C ARG A 123 -7.43 11.21 11.87
N GLU A 124 -6.84 12.37 11.56
CA GLU A 124 -7.49 13.69 11.73
C GLU A 124 -7.67 14.44 10.42
N LEU A 125 -6.59 14.68 9.66
CA LEU A 125 -6.56 15.39 8.37
C LEU A 125 -7.40 16.68 8.38
N PRO A 126 -7.18 17.61 9.33
CA PRO A 126 -8.06 18.78 9.54
C PRO A 126 -8.15 19.69 8.32
N SER A 127 -7.12 19.75 7.47
CA SER A 127 -7.10 20.58 6.26
C SER A 127 -8.01 20.06 5.14
N LEU A 128 -8.48 18.80 5.21
CA LEU A 128 -9.33 18.24 4.17
C LEU A 128 -10.81 18.33 4.58
N PRO A 129 -11.65 19.04 3.80
CA PRO A 129 -13.09 19.13 4.08
C PRO A 129 -13.79 17.77 3.97
N GLN A 130 -14.89 17.63 4.71
CA GLN A 130 -15.76 16.45 4.57
C GLN A 130 -16.37 16.38 3.18
N GLY A 131 -16.46 15.17 2.61
CA GLY A 131 -17.06 14.94 1.29
C GLY A 131 -16.33 15.63 0.13
N SER A 132 -15.02 15.91 0.28
CA SER A 132 -14.23 16.60 -0.74
C SER A 132 -13.33 15.68 -1.57
N VAL A 133 -13.15 14.43 -1.15
CA VAL A 133 -12.20 13.48 -1.74
C VAL A 133 -12.92 12.46 -2.60
N ASP A 134 -12.41 12.25 -3.81
CA ASP A 134 -12.95 11.28 -4.77
C ASP A 134 -12.36 9.89 -4.58
N MET A 135 -11.09 9.83 -4.16
CA MET A 135 -10.37 8.55 -3.98
C MET A 135 -9.41 8.65 -2.82
N VAL A 136 -9.45 7.67 -1.93
CA VAL A 136 -8.45 7.48 -0.88
C VAL A 136 -7.64 6.22 -1.19
N ILE A 137 -6.33 6.34 -1.09
CA ILE A 137 -5.35 5.26 -1.26
C ILE A 137 -4.56 5.15 0.04
N THR A 138 -4.16 3.96 0.43
CA THR A 138 -3.11 3.72 1.42
C THR A 138 -2.47 2.37 1.14
N THR A 139 -1.15 2.33 1.13
CA THR A 139 -0.40 1.12 0.83
C THR A 139 0.76 0.93 1.79
N SER A 140 0.84 -0.24 2.43
CA SER A 140 1.93 -0.62 3.35
C SER A 140 2.18 0.42 4.45
N ALA A 141 1.10 0.87 5.13
CA ALA A 141 1.16 1.98 6.06
C ALA A 141 0.32 1.77 7.34
N LEU A 142 -0.83 1.10 7.26
CA LEU A 142 -1.73 0.99 8.40
C LEU A 142 -1.16 0.14 9.55
N HIS A 143 -0.20 -0.74 9.25
CA HIS A 143 0.50 -1.52 10.27
C HIS A 143 1.37 -0.67 11.21
N HIS A 144 1.71 0.57 10.84
CA HIS A 144 2.38 1.53 11.72
C HIS A 144 1.46 2.10 12.82
N LEU A 145 0.14 2.00 12.67
CA LEU A 145 -0.79 2.50 13.68
C LEU A 145 -0.60 1.74 15.01
N PRO A 146 -0.66 2.44 16.15
CA PRO A 146 -0.41 1.84 17.47
C PRO A 146 -1.32 0.65 17.77
N ASP A 147 -2.60 0.77 17.46
CA ASP A 147 -3.61 -0.22 17.78
C ASP A 147 -4.82 -0.20 16.82
N LEU A 148 -5.73 -1.11 17.05
CA LEU A 148 -6.96 -1.24 16.26
C LEU A 148 -7.97 -0.11 16.50
N ALA A 149 -7.87 0.65 17.58
CA ALA A 149 -8.72 1.83 17.80
C ALA A 149 -8.26 2.98 16.90
N CYS A 150 -6.95 3.19 16.78
CA CYS A 150 -6.36 4.12 15.82
C CYS A 150 -6.72 3.76 14.38
N LEU A 151 -6.70 2.47 14.02
CA LEU A 151 -7.13 2.00 12.71
C LEU A 151 -8.61 2.33 12.44
N GLU A 152 -9.47 2.15 13.44
CA GLU A 152 -10.89 2.50 13.32
C GLU A 152 -11.10 4.01 13.14
N GLN A 153 -10.31 4.85 13.83
CA GLN A 153 -10.32 6.31 13.63
C GLN A 153 -9.96 6.68 12.18
N VAL A 154 -8.93 6.03 11.61
CA VAL A 154 -8.58 6.23 10.18
C VAL A 154 -9.77 5.89 9.29
N PHE A 155 -10.43 4.74 9.47
CA PHE A 155 -11.59 4.40 8.65
C PHE A 155 -12.77 5.36 8.85
N GLN A 156 -13.00 5.87 10.08
CA GLN A 156 -13.99 6.90 10.34
C GLN A 156 -13.66 8.19 9.61
N ARG A 157 -12.38 8.58 9.59
CA ARG A 157 -11.94 9.77 8.87
C ARG A 157 -12.10 9.59 7.37
N VAL A 158 -11.68 8.46 6.82
CA VAL A 158 -11.87 8.10 5.40
C VAL A 158 -13.33 8.20 4.98
N GLU A 159 -14.26 7.64 5.76
CA GLU A 159 -15.69 7.70 5.46
C GLU A 159 -16.22 9.15 5.39
N ARG A 160 -15.74 10.02 6.29
CA ARG A 160 -16.11 11.44 6.27
C ARG A 160 -15.50 12.23 5.12
N LEU A 161 -14.27 11.88 4.69
CA LEU A 161 -13.57 12.54 3.59
C LEU A 161 -14.16 12.23 2.23
N LEU A 162 -14.56 10.98 2.03
CA LEU A 162 -14.99 10.51 0.72
C LEU A 162 -16.35 11.08 0.33
N LYS A 163 -16.46 11.51 -0.93
CA LYS A 163 -17.74 11.79 -1.60
C LYS A 163 -18.63 10.55 -1.59
N PRO A 164 -19.94 10.68 -1.79
CA PRO A 164 -20.87 9.53 -1.79
C PRO A 164 -20.48 8.40 -2.75
N ASP A 165 -19.95 8.72 -3.93
CA ASP A 165 -19.44 7.78 -4.93
C ASP A 165 -17.91 7.62 -4.91
N GLY A 166 -17.27 8.12 -3.86
CA GLY A 166 -15.82 8.08 -3.67
C GLY A 166 -15.30 6.66 -3.49
N GLY A 167 -14.08 6.43 -3.97
CA GLY A 167 -13.38 5.15 -3.92
C GLY A 167 -12.40 5.02 -2.77
N LEU A 168 -12.17 3.79 -2.34
CA LEU A 168 -11.14 3.44 -1.35
C LEU A 168 -10.29 2.28 -1.89
N TYR A 169 -8.98 2.40 -1.72
CA TYR A 169 -8.01 1.34 -1.98
C TYR A 169 -7.02 1.22 -0.83
N VAL A 170 -7.07 0.12 -0.12
CA VAL A 170 -6.17 -0.24 0.98
C VAL A 170 -5.41 -1.50 0.58
N PHE A 171 -4.10 -1.47 0.75
CA PHE A 171 -3.24 -2.65 0.71
C PHE A 171 -2.32 -2.62 1.91
N ASP A 172 -2.21 -3.75 2.64
CA ASP A 172 -1.24 -3.84 3.71
C ASP A 172 -0.86 -5.30 4.04
N PHE A 173 0.12 -5.44 4.94
CA PHE A 173 0.51 -6.71 5.52
C PHE A 173 -0.56 -7.22 6.49
N GLY A 174 -0.83 -8.51 6.41
CA GLY A 174 -1.59 -9.22 7.42
C GLY A 174 -0.65 -9.97 8.38
N LEU A 175 -1.10 -10.17 9.61
CA LEU A 175 -0.33 -10.85 10.63
C LEU A 175 -0.08 -12.33 10.26
N VAL A 176 1.16 -12.64 9.92
CA VAL A 176 1.63 -14.03 9.71
C VAL A 176 1.88 -14.66 11.08
N ARG A 177 1.19 -15.76 11.38
CA ARG A 177 1.24 -16.41 12.71
C ARG A 177 2.58 -17.08 12.97
N SER A 178 3.12 -17.80 12.00
CA SER A 178 4.32 -18.59 12.18
C SER A 178 5.60 -17.76 12.15
N PRO A 179 6.43 -17.78 13.22
CA PRO A 179 7.76 -17.15 13.21
C PRO A 179 8.66 -17.71 12.09
N ARG A 180 8.54 -19.00 11.79
CA ARG A 180 9.31 -19.63 10.71
C ARG A 180 8.88 -19.17 9.32
N ALA A 181 7.57 -18.96 9.11
CA ALA A 181 7.06 -18.40 7.87
C ALA A 181 7.55 -16.97 7.71
N ARG A 182 7.50 -16.13 8.75
CA ARG A 182 8.06 -14.76 8.73
C ARG A 182 9.55 -14.77 8.39
N ALA A 183 10.35 -15.61 9.04
CA ALA A 183 11.78 -15.72 8.76
C ALA A 183 12.07 -16.08 7.28
N LEU A 184 11.25 -16.93 6.65
CA LEU A 184 11.39 -17.24 5.22
C LEU A 184 11.07 -16.03 4.32
N LEU A 185 10.07 -15.22 4.68
CA LEU A 185 9.71 -13.99 3.98
C LEU A 185 10.85 -12.96 4.08
N VAL A 186 11.34 -12.71 5.29
CA VAL A 186 12.47 -11.79 5.56
C VAL A 186 13.73 -12.24 4.81
N ALA A 187 14.05 -13.53 4.85
CA ALA A 187 15.20 -14.07 4.13
C ALA A 187 15.06 -13.93 2.59
N ASP A 188 13.85 -13.91 2.05
CA ASP A 188 13.65 -13.64 0.61
C ASP A 188 13.92 -12.18 0.26
N VAL A 189 13.48 -11.25 1.08
CA VAL A 189 13.77 -9.81 0.91
C VAL A 189 15.25 -9.53 1.09
N ALA A 190 15.91 -10.11 2.11
CA ALA A 190 17.34 -9.93 2.36
C ALA A 190 18.24 -10.37 1.20
N ARG A 191 17.76 -11.27 0.33
CA ARG A 191 18.48 -11.66 -0.91
C ARG A 191 18.33 -10.66 -2.04
N LYS A 192 17.31 -9.79 -2.00
CA LYS A 192 16.93 -8.91 -3.11
C LYS A 192 17.16 -7.43 -2.81
N ALA A 193 17.28 -7.06 -1.54
CA ALA A 193 17.34 -5.68 -1.06
C ALA A 193 18.51 -5.48 -0.08
N GLN A 194 18.70 -4.22 0.35
CA GLN A 194 19.68 -3.86 1.37
C GLN A 194 19.30 -4.46 2.74
N ALA A 195 20.27 -4.65 3.62
CA ALA A 195 20.04 -5.22 4.95
C ALA A 195 19.01 -4.41 5.78
N VAL A 196 19.09 -3.08 5.73
CA VAL A 196 18.13 -2.19 6.41
C VAL A 196 16.69 -2.44 5.92
N THR A 197 16.47 -2.62 4.63
CA THR A 197 15.14 -2.94 4.07
C THR A 197 14.60 -4.27 4.60
N ALA A 198 15.46 -5.27 4.80
CA ALA A 198 15.03 -6.55 5.37
C ALA A 198 14.65 -6.44 6.85
N VAL A 199 15.34 -5.60 7.60
CA VAL A 199 15.02 -5.29 9.01
C VAL A 199 13.70 -4.55 9.11
N ASP A 200 13.50 -3.50 8.31
CA ASP A 200 12.24 -2.75 8.26
C ASP A 200 11.07 -3.68 7.88
N TYR A 201 11.29 -4.55 6.91
CA TYR A 201 10.28 -5.52 6.51
C TYR A 201 9.92 -6.52 7.62
N GLU A 202 10.89 -6.95 8.43
CA GLU A 202 10.65 -7.79 9.60
C GLU A 202 9.81 -7.04 10.66
N HIS A 203 10.12 -5.76 10.91
CA HIS A 203 9.34 -4.91 11.81
C HIS A 203 7.90 -4.79 11.31
N SER A 204 7.69 -4.48 10.05
CA SER A 204 6.35 -4.37 9.44
C SER A 204 5.54 -5.66 9.54
N LEU A 205 6.17 -6.84 9.35
CA LEU A 205 5.50 -8.13 9.55
C LEU A 205 5.12 -8.40 11.02
N ASN A 206 5.92 -7.90 11.97
CA ASN A 206 5.64 -8.03 13.40
C ASN A 206 4.58 -7.01 13.86
N ALA A 207 4.48 -5.87 13.18
CA ALA A 207 3.53 -4.80 13.43
C ALA A 207 2.18 -4.99 12.71
N ALA A 208 2.06 -5.96 11.81
CA ALA A 208 0.85 -6.22 11.04
C ALA A 208 -0.35 -6.59 11.93
N PHE A 209 -1.55 -6.17 11.52
CA PHE A 209 -2.80 -6.53 12.18
C PHE A 209 -3.38 -7.85 11.63
N PRO A 210 -4.15 -8.60 12.45
CA PRO A 210 -4.94 -9.72 11.94
C PRO A 210 -5.96 -9.25 10.88
N VAL A 211 -5.98 -9.91 9.72
CA VAL A 211 -6.80 -9.48 8.56
C VAL A 211 -8.29 -9.45 8.87
N ASP A 212 -8.79 -10.41 9.62
CA ASP A 212 -10.19 -10.49 10.04
C ASP A 212 -10.60 -9.31 10.95
N GLU A 213 -9.71 -8.88 11.84
CA GLU A 213 -9.90 -7.73 12.71
C GLU A 213 -9.95 -6.41 11.91
N VAL A 214 -9.05 -6.25 10.93
CA VAL A 214 -9.05 -5.09 10.02
C VAL A 214 -10.33 -5.08 9.18
N ALA A 215 -10.67 -6.22 8.60
CA ALA A 215 -11.86 -6.36 7.75
C ALA A 215 -13.16 -6.10 8.52
N ALA A 216 -13.26 -6.57 9.76
CA ALA A 216 -14.43 -6.33 10.62
C ALA A 216 -14.61 -4.84 10.91
N ARG A 217 -13.51 -4.10 11.21
CA ARG A 217 -13.56 -2.65 11.45
C ARG A 217 -13.92 -1.88 10.20
N ALA A 218 -13.30 -2.21 9.06
CA ALA A 218 -13.65 -1.58 7.79
C ALA A 218 -15.14 -1.74 7.46
N ARG A 219 -15.70 -2.96 7.57
CA ARG A 219 -17.12 -3.22 7.29
C ARG A 219 -18.07 -2.53 8.27
N ARG A 220 -17.67 -2.35 9.52
CA ARG A 220 -18.48 -1.66 10.55
C ARG A 220 -18.48 -0.15 10.33
N THR A 221 -17.38 0.42 9.87
CA THR A 221 -17.14 1.85 9.85
C THR A 221 -17.48 2.49 8.50
N LEU A 222 -17.19 1.79 7.39
CA LEU A 222 -17.35 2.30 6.04
C LEU A 222 -18.74 1.93 5.49
N ALA A 223 -19.60 2.93 5.29
CA ALA A 223 -20.97 2.77 4.80
C ALA A 223 -21.03 2.63 3.26
N ARG A 224 -20.13 1.82 2.68
CA ARG A 224 -20.02 1.61 1.23
C ARG A 224 -19.72 0.15 0.90
N PRO A 225 -20.01 -0.32 -0.34
CA PRO A 225 -19.64 -1.66 -0.76
C PRO A 225 -18.13 -1.87 -0.68
N LEU A 226 -17.70 -2.94 -0.03
CA LEU A 226 -16.29 -3.30 0.11
C LEU A 226 -16.02 -4.69 -0.46
N VAL A 227 -14.94 -4.78 -1.22
CA VAL A 227 -14.29 -6.03 -1.61
C VAL A 227 -13.10 -6.21 -0.69
N VAL A 228 -13.14 -7.24 0.16
CA VAL A 228 -12.04 -7.62 1.05
C VAL A 228 -11.42 -8.91 0.54
N ARG A 229 -10.14 -8.91 0.35
CA ARG A 229 -9.37 -10.10 -0.07
C ARG A 229 -8.08 -10.18 0.71
N SER A 230 -7.65 -11.39 1.00
CA SER A 230 -6.29 -11.67 1.50
C SER A 230 -5.66 -12.76 0.63
N SER A 231 -4.38 -13.03 0.81
CA SER A 231 -3.72 -14.13 0.13
C SER A 231 -4.28 -15.47 0.61
N ARG A 232 -4.54 -16.37 -0.35
CA ARG A 232 -5.41 -17.57 -0.17
C ARG A 232 -5.04 -18.52 0.97
N PHE A 233 -3.76 -18.69 1.24
CA PHE A 233 -3.28 -19.73 2.15
C PHE A 233 -2.58 -19.19 3.39
N ILE A 234 -2.18 -17.93 3.35
CA ILE A 234 -1.48 -17.21 4.40
C ILE A 234 -1.99 -15.78 4.34
N ASP A 235 -2.49 -15.24 5.42
CA ASP A 235 -2.99 -13.86 5.47
C ASP A 235 -1.84 -12.83 5.46
N PHE A 236 -0.92 -13.00 4.55
CA PHE A 236 0.31 -12.23 4.41
C PHE A 236 0.09 -10.82 3.85
N PHE A 237 -0.82 -10.69 2.87
CA PHE A 237 -1.31 -9.42 2.35
C PHE A 237 -2.82 -9.39 2.38
N TYR A 238 -3.37 -8.21 2.57
CA TYR A 238 -4.80 -7.98 2.38
C TYR A 238 -5.06 -6.74 1.54
N PHE A 239 -6.25 -6.73 0.95
CA PHE A 239 -6.81 -5.62 0.19
C PHE A 239 -8.21 -5.35 0.70
N ILE A 240 -8.50 -4.08 0.91
CA ILE A 240 -9.85 -3.58 1.15
C ILE A 240 -10.08 -2.48 0.14
N ARG A 241 -11.04 -2.65 -0.74
CA ARG A 241 -11.33 -1.64 -1.74
C ARG A 241 -12.81 -1.57 -2.07
N THR A 242 -13.23 -0.43 -2.60
CA THR A 242 -14.53 -0.31 -3.26
C THR A 242 -14.51 -1.02 -4.63
N PRO A 243 -15.68 -1.30 -5.23
CA PRO A 243 -15.78 -1.77 -6.61
C PRO A 243 -15.08 -0.84 -7.61
N ASP A 244 -14.82 -1.35 -8.80
CA ASP A 244 -14.29 -0.56 -9.90
C ASP A 244 -15.23 0.62 -10.20
N ARG A 245 -14.66 1.81 -10.40
CA ARG A 245 -15.41 3.05 -10.65
C ARG A 245 -15.48 3.40 -12.14
N ARG A 246 -14.68 2.71 -12.96
CA ARG A 246 -14.61 2.91 -14.42
C ARG A 246 -13.96 1.71 -15.12
N GLU A 247 -14.10 1.65 -16.43
CA GLU A 247 -13.20 0.84 -17.26
C GLU A 247 -11.78 1.42 -17.24
N PRO A 248 -10.73 0.59 -17.25
CA PRO A 248 -9.37 1.08 -17.18
C PRO A 248 -9.03 1.93 -18.41
N ALA A 249 -8.40 3.08 -18.18
CA ALA A 249 -7.97 3.96 -19.25
C ALA A 249 -6.93 3.26 -20.14
N PRO A 250 -7.11 3.23 -21.47
CA PRO A 250 -6.18 2.54 -22.39
C PRO A 250 -4.73 3.02 -22.24
N GLY A 251 -4.51 4.32 -22.00
CA GLY A 251 -3.18 4.89 -21.78
C GLY A 251 -2.50 4.35 -20.53
N VAL A 252 -3.25 4.15 -19.44
CA VAL A 252 -2.71 3.56 -18.19
C VAL A 252 -2.34 2.09 -18.39
N LEU A 253 -3.18 1.33 -19.10
CA LEU A 253 -2.86 -0.06 -19.41
C LEU A 253 -1.63 -0.19 -20.32
N ALA A 254 -1.49 0.69 -21.31
CA ALA A 254 -0.31 0.74 -22.18
C ALA A 254 0.96 1.06 -21.38
N TYR A 255 0.88 2.02 -20.44
CA TYR A 255 1.99 2.34 -19.53
C TYR A 255 2.38 1.13 -18.66
N VAL A 256 1.42 0.50 -17.99
CA VAL A 256 1.67 -0.68 -17.15
C VAL A 256 2.31 -1.81 -17.97
N GLN A 257 1.85 -2.01 -19.20
CA GLN A 257 2.45 -3.01 -20.12
C GLN A 257 3.89 -2.63 -20.50
N ALA A 258 4.15 -1.36 -20.79
CA ALA A 258 5.49 -0.87 -21.11
C ALA A 258 6.46 -1.03 -19.92
N MET A 259 6.01 -0.69 -18.71
CA MET A 259 6.81 -0.89 -17.50
C MET A 259 7.06 -2.37 -17.22
N ARG A 260 6.04 -3.21 -17.39
CA ARG A 260 6.18 -4.66 -17.26
C ARG A 260 7.22 -5.24 -18.23
N THR A 261 7.30 -4.75 -19.47
CA THR A 261 8.30 -5.24 -20.44
C THR A 261 9.73 -4.83 -20.07
N ARG A 262 9.92 -3.76 -19.31
CA ARG A 262 11.22 -3.32 -18.80
C ARG A 262 11.70 -4.09 -17.57
N CYS A 263 10.78 -4.77 -16.86
CA CYS A 263 11.13 -5.57 -15.69
C CYS A 263 11.72 -6.93 -16.08
N ASP A 264 12.56 -7.48 -15.21
CA ASP A 264 13.10 -8.83 -15.36
C ASP A 264 12.00 -9.91 -15.32
N LEU A 265 12.32 -11.09 -15.84
CA LEU A 265 11.38 -12.22 -15.87
C LEU A 265 10.90 -12.63 -14.48
N SER A 266 11.75 -12.50 -13.44
CA SER A 266 11.39 -12.77 -12.04
C SER A 266 10.32 -11.83 -11.52
N ILE A 267 10.44 -10.52 -11.79
CA ILE A 267 9.47 -9.49 -11.44
C ILE A 267 8.15 -9.71 -12.17
N ARG A 268 8.21 -10.05 -13.46
CA ARG A 268 7.01 -10.38 -14.26
C ARG A 268 6.26 -11.60 -13.70
N ALA A 269 7.00 -12.65 -13.32
CA ALA A 269 6.43 -13.84 -12.73
C ALA A 269 5.78 -13.54 -11.35
N GLU A 270 6.42 -12.71 -10.53
CA GLU A 270 5.91 -12.28 -9.25
C GLU A 270 4.63 -11.44 -9.41
N ALA A 271 4.59 -10.49 -10.33
CA ALA A 271 3.40 -9.69 -10.64
C ALA A 271 2.22 -10.57 -11.12
N LEU A 272 2.48 -11.60 -11.94
CA LEU A 272 1.46 -12.58 -12.34
C LEU A 272 0.97 -13.42 -11.15
N MET A 273 1.88 -13.79 -10.26
CA MET A 273 1.53 -14.54 -9.05
C MET A 273 0.65 -13.71 -8.12
N LEU A 274 0.97 -12.43 -7.89
CA LEU A 274 0.14 -11.50 -7.11
C LEU A 274 -1.27 -11.39 -7.69
N GLN A 275 -1.41 -11.28 -9.01
CA GLN A 275 -2.71 -11.28 -9.67
C GLN A 275 -3.50 -12.58 -9.45
N LYS A 276 -2.83 -13.74 -9.54
CA LYS A 276 -3.48 -15.06 -9.36
C LYS A 276 -3.84 -15.36 -7.91
N LEU A 277 -3.01 -14.96 -6.94
CA LEU A 277 -3.29 -15.17 -5.52
C LEU A 277 -4.56 -14.48 -5.05
N GLN A 278 -4.99 -13.41 -5.73
CA GLN A 278 -6.21 -12.66 -5.42
C GLN A 278 -7.46 -13.14 -6.18
N MET A 279 -7.28 -13.81 -7.31
CA MET A 279 -8.41 -14.35 -8.08
C MET A 279 -9.07 -15.56 -7.41
N LEU A 280 -8.55 -16.02 -6.27
CA LEU A 280 -8.87 -17.32 -5.69
C LEU A 280 -9.72 -17.26 -4.40
N ARG A 281 -10.35 -16.10 -4.08
CA ARG A 281 -11.36 -16.00 -3.00
C ARG A 281 -12.71 -15.58 -3.52
#